data_d690c18a85dbd353a3b7aa51e8a36a8d
#
_entry.id   d690c18a85dbd353a3b7aa51e8a36a8d
#
_cell.length_a   1.000
_cell.length_b   1.000
_cell.length_c   1.000
_cell.angle_alpha   90.00
_cell.angle_beta   90.00
_cell.angle_gamma   90.00
#
_symmetry.space_group_name_H-M   'P 1'
#
loop_
_entity.id
_entity.type
_entity.pdbx_description
1 polymer ?
#
loop_
_entity_poly.entity_id
_entity_poly.type
_entity_poly.pdbx_seq_one_letter_code
_entity_poly.pdbx_strand_id
1 'polypeptide(L)'
;MSKAEQLEACIRSCAQHAVIGIDLEFDRDRYAYGFTLCLIQISCGKVAWIIDPFKLQNLDVLYRFLEREVPQKIMHAPGEDLTLLQIKGCRPRNIFDTERSARLLNQELFSLNKLLQHYLGKDLDKSQQKTDWIKRPLSEQQLEYAANDVLFLPQLHEVMMEEARKSEVGSFIENENRALDAFKVEAKPEGWLVPKSDEKKFPPFQLYLYNALLVERDQRARGLNKPGYMLVAKEILVDLVFKPELFEEWDGFKGLHPSLRNTAAKHAFKEAFDRAQKEAAQKQLSKYPENYALSPVEKRKRWEERTQKEERVEKYLRPIVDEWGRRYGKFAATYMLNERMMLEMASGKLNLGFPYREALLMQTAHELKIDLSWLNTP
;
A
#
# COMPACT_ATOMS: atom_id res chain seq x y z
N MET A 1 17.22 9.47 18.89
CA MET A 1 17.02 9.25 20.36
C MET A 1 17.26 7.80 20.68
N SER A 2 17.91 7.55 21.81
CA SER A 2 18.34 6.20 22.23
C SER A 2 18.05 5.90 23.70
N LYS A 3 17.39 6.82 24.41
CA LYS A 3 17.08 6.70 25.85
C LYS A 3 15.60 7.01 26.11
N ALA A 4 15.00 6.32 27.10
CA ALA A 4 13.60 6.49 27.46
C ALA A 4 13.26 7.93 27.88
N GLU A 5 14.14 8.60 28.61
CA GLU A 5 13.94 9.99 29.05
C GLU A 5 13.85 10.97 27.88
N GLN A 6 14.61 10.72 26.80
CA GLN A 6 14.54 11.52 25.56
C GLN A 6 13.19 11.31 24.85
N LEU A 7 12.68 10.07 24.83
CA LEU A 7 11.38 9.75 24.26
C LEU A 7 10.25 10.44 25.04
N GLU A 8 10.30 10.43 26.37
CA GLU A 8 9.34 11.16 27.20
C GLU A 8 9.40 12.66 26.97
N ALA A 9 10.61 13.23 26.82
CA ALA A 9 10.79 14.65 26.51
C ALA A 9 10.16 15.01 25.14
N CYS A 10 10.35 14.16 24.14
CA CYS A 10 9.70 14.28 22.82
C CYS A 10 8.17 14.29 22.98
N ILE A 11 7.61 13.31 23.68
CA ILE A 11 6.16 13.21 23.89
C ILE A 11 5.60 14.43 24.63
N ARG A 12 6.29 14.89 25.69
CA ARG A 12 5.90 16.12 26.42
C ARG A 12 5.90 17.36 25.52
N SER A 13 6.92 17.48 24.66
CA SER A 13 7.00 18.58 23.69
C SER A 13 5.88 18.51 22.68
N CYS A 14 5.68 17.35 22.07
CA CYS A 14 4.66 17.15 21.04
C CYS A 14 3.21 17.33 21.58
N ALA A 15 2.98 16.98 22.85
CA ALA A 15 1.68 17.12 23.48
C ALA A 15 1.23 18.60 23.68
N GLN A 16 2.14 19.57 23.53
CA GLN A 16 1.83 21.00 23.60
C GLN A 16 1.32 21.57 22.25
N HIS A 17 1.32 20.77 21.19
CA HIS A 17 0.95 21.21 19.86
C HIS A 17 -0.39 20.59 19.44
N ALA A 18 -1.18 21.32 18.65
CA ALA A 18 -2.43 20.82 18.07
C ALA A 18 -2.19 19.81 16.95
N VAL A 19 -1.08 19.97 16.24
CA VAL A 19 -0.67 19.11 15.10
C VAL A 19 0.80 18.72 15.23
N ILE A 20 1.14 17.51 14.78
CA ILE A 20 2.51 17.01 14.68
C ILE A 20 2.71 16.34 13.31
N GLY A 21 3.91 16.45 12.74
CA GLY A 21 4.29 15.67 11.56
C GLY A 21 4.83 14.31 11.98
N ILE A 22 4.52 13.25 11.23
CA ILE A 22 5.02 11.89 11.48
C ILE A 22 5.39 11.24 10.15
N ASP A 23 6.51 10.52 10.16
CA ASP A 23 6.94 9.64 9.09
C ASP A 23 7.71 8.43 9.65
N LEU A 24 7.83 7.36 8.87
CA LEU A 24 8.56 6.14 9.24
C LEU A 24 9.57 5.77 8.16
N GLU A 25 10.75 5.31 8.59
CA GLU A 25 11.61 4.56 7.70
C GLU A 25 11.60 3.08 8.07
N PHE A 26 11.53 2.23 7.05
CA PHE A 26 11.40 0.80 7.24
C PHE A 26 12.13 -0.01 6.15
N ASP A 27 12.45 -1.24 6.48
CA ASP A 27 12.84 -2.26 5.50
C ASP A 27 11.69 -3.25 5.30
N ARG A 28 11.36 -3.51 4.05
CA ARG A 28 10.35 -4.49 3.68
C ARG A 28 10.94 -5.50 2.70
N ASP A 29 11.51 -6.57 3.25
CA ASP A 29 12.16 -7.64 2.48
C ASP A 29 13.21 -7.14 1.47
N ARG A 30 13.95 -6.07 1.78
CA ARG A 30 14.98 -5.53 0.90
C ARG A 30 16.38 -5.91 1.35
N TYR A 31 16.71 -5.66 2.62
CA TYR A 31 18.02 -5.94 3.22
C TYR A 31 17.94 -7.06 4.25
N ALA A 32 16.82 -7.18 4.96
CA ALA A 32 16.55 -8.23 5.92
C ALA A 32 15.20 -8.88 5.65
N TYR A 33 14.91 -10.00 6.30
CA TYR A 33 13.62 -10.67 6.22
C TYR A 33 12.52 -9.88 6.93
N GLY A 34 11.39 -9.76 6.25
CA GLY A 34 10.15 -9.23 6.83
C GLY A 34 9.99 -7.72 6.74
N PHE A 35 9.08 -7.20 7.56
CA PHE A 35 8.72 -5.79 7.60
C PHE A 35 9.24 -5.18 8.90
N THR A 36 10.39 -4.48 8.83
CA THR A 36 11.15 -3.99 9.97
C THR A 36 11.03 -2.48 10.08
N LEU A 37 10.54 -1.99 11.23
CA LEU A 37 10.56 -0.57 11.59
C LEU A 37 12.00 -0.15 11.92
N CYS A 38 12.55 0.78 11.14
CA CYS A 38 13.94 1.23 11.25
C CYS A 38 14.07 2.59 11.94
N LEU A 39 13.10 3.50 11.72
CA LEU A 39 13.13 4.84 12.28
C LEU A 39 11.70 5.37 12.43
N ILE A 40 11.48 6.23 13.42
CA ILE A 40 10.25 7.02 13.55
C ILE A 40 10.68 8.49 13.65
N GLN A 41 10.11 9.33 12.80
CA GLN A 41 10.31 10.77 12.82
C GLN A 41 9.04 11.44 13.32
N ILE A 42 9.23 12.42 14.22
CA ILE A 42 8.12 13.26 14.70
C ILE A 42 8.57 14.72 14.69
N SER A 43 7.77 15.60 14.09
CA SER A 43 8.00 17.02 14.18
C SER A 43 6.93 17.72 15.00
N CYS A 44 7.34 18.68 15.80
CA CYS A 44 6.46 19.62 16.49
C CYS A 44 7.11 21.01 16.55
N GLY A 45 6.36 22.03 16.14
CA GLY A 45 6.94 23.37 15.98
C GLY A 45 8.06 23.39 14.95
N LYS A 46 9.27 23.78 15.39
CA LYS A 46 10.49 23.83 14.53
C LYS A 46 11.49 22.71 14.84
N VAL A 47 11.08 21.69 15.57
CA VAL A 47 11.95 20.60 16.01
C VAL A 47 11.49 19.29 15.37
N ALA A 48 12.44 18.55 14.80
CA ALA A 48 12.25 17.18 14.38
C ALA A 48 12.95 16.21 15.35
N TRP A 49 12.24 15.22 15.82
CA TRP A 49 12.72 14.18 16.71
C TRP A 49 12.92 12.89 15.92
N ILE A 50 14.13 12.34 15.97
CA ILE A 50 14.49 11.09 15.30
C ILE A 50 14.59 9.99 16.35
N ILE A 51 13.69 9.01 16.28
CA ILE A 51 13.54 7.92 17.24
C ILE A 51 14.10 6.64 16.60
N ASP A 52 15.11 6.04 17.23
CA ASP A 52 15.72 4.79 16.76
C ASP A 52 15.14 3.60 17.54
N PRO A 53 14.21 2.80 16.92
CA PRO A 53 13.59 1.66 17.58
C PRO A 53 14.58 0.57 18.02
N PHE A 54 15.73 0.47 17.33
CA PHE A 54 16.75 -0.53 17.68
C PHE A 54 17.48 -0.23 18.99
N LYS A 55 17.41 1.02 19.46
CA LYS A 55 18.07 1.47 20.70
C LYS A 55 17.13 1.60 21.89
N LEU A 56 15.83 1.48 21.66
CA LEU A 56 14.79 1.59 22.68
C LEU A 56 14.20 0.21 22.99
N GLN A 57 14.12 -0.12 24.27
CA GLN A 57 13.58 -1.42 24.69
C GLN A 57 12.06 -1.52 24.50
N ASN A 58 11.37 -0.38 24.62
CA ASN A 58 9.92 -0.32 24.57
C ASN A 58 9.44 0.99 23.94
N LEU A 59 8.47 0.90 23.04
CA LEU A 59 7.82 2.01 22.38
C LEU A 59 6.36 2.22 22.83
N ASP A 60 5.85 1.47 23.82
CA ASP A 60 4.44 1.49 24.22
C ASP A 60 3.96 2.89 24.64
N VAL A 61 4.83 3.67 25.30
CA VAL A 61 4.49 5.05 25.68
C VAL A 61 4.26 5.91 24.45
N LEU A 62 5.08 5.74 23.41
CA LEU A 62 4.91 6.43 22.14
C LEU A 62 3.62 5.94 21.42
N TYR A 63 3.40 4.63 21.37
CA TYR A 63 2.21 4.07 20.70
C TYR A 63 0.93 4.59 21.36
N ARG A 64 0.85 4.57 22.70
CA ARG A 64 -0.29 5.17 23.42
C ARG A 64 -0.45 6.69 23.16
N PHE A 65 0.66 7.41 22.93
CA PHE A 65 0.57 8.82 22.54
C PHE A 65 0.02 9.00 21.12
N LEU A 66 0.46 8.18 20.17
CA LEU A 66 -0.03 8.22 18.77
C LEU A 66 -1.52 7.83 18.67
N GLU A 67 -2.01 7.00 19.57
CA GLU A 67 -3.42 6.56 19.63
C GLU A 67 -4.38 7.59 20.24
N ARG A 68 -3.88 8.72 20.74
CA ARG A 68 -4.74 9.82 21.22
C ARG A 68 -5.33 10.59 20.05
N GLU A 69 -6.51 11.20 20.27
CA GLU A 69 -7.12 12.11 19.30
C GLU A 69 -6.28 13.38 19.08
N VAL A 70 -5.66 13.90 20.13
CA VAL A 70 -4.83 15.10 20.10
C VAL A 70 -3.41 14.74 20.52
N PRO A 71 -2.41 15.23 19.80
CA PRO A 71 -2.41 16.06 18.58
C PRO A 71 -2.90 15.32 17.33
N GLN A 72 -3.31 16.05 16.28
CA GLN A 72 -3.52 15.49 14.96
C GLN A 72 -2.17 15.09 14.33
N LYS A 73 -2.11 13.92 13.70
CA LYS A 73 -0.89 13.36 13.07
C LYS A 73 -0.93 13.64 11.57
N ILE A 74 -0.05 14.52 11.14
CA ILE A 74 0.09 14.87 9.73
C ILE A 74 1.11 13.90 9.12
N MET A 75 0.69 13.16 8.11
CA MET A 75 1.50 12.17 7.42
C MET A 75 1.37 12.36 5.91
N HIS A 76 2.25 11.76 5.14
CA HIS A 76 2.17 11.78 3.68
C HIS A 76 2.08 10.36 3.13
N ALA A 77 0.97 10.01 2.47
CA ALA A 77 0.73 8.68 1.88
C ALA A 77 0.95 7.50 2.88
N PRO A 78 0.37 7.53 4.08
CA PRO A 78 0.80 6.71 5.23
C PRO A 78 0.36 5.23 5.17
N GLY A 79 -0.01 4.69 4.01
CA GLY A 79 -0.57 3.34 3.92
C GLY A 79 0.35 2.23 4.42
N GLU A 80 1.65 2.28 4.10
CA GLU A 80 2.63 1.31 4.60
C GLU A 80 3.01 1.58 6.06
N ASP A 81 3.10 2.84 6.47
CA ASP A 81 3.36 3.26 7.85
C ASP A 81 2.28 2.75 8.80
N LEU A 82 1.01 2.96 8.46
CA LEU A 82 -0.13 2.47 9.24
C LEU A 82 -0.18 0.95 9.28
N THR A 83 0.18 0.30 8.18
CA THR A 83 0.31 -1.15 8.14
C THR A 83 1.37 -1.63 9.13
N LEU A 84 2.55 -1.01 9.10
CA LEU A 84 3.66 -1.37 9.97
C LEU A 84 3.34 -1.07 11.44
N LEU A 85 2.78 0.10 11.74
CA LEU A 85 2.37 0.45 13.11
C LEU A 85 1.33 -0.52 13.66
N GLN A 86 0.34 -0.94 12.86
CA GLN A 86 -0.64 -1.94 13.30
C GLN A 86 -0.02 -3.31 13.56
N ILE A 87 0.93 -3.76 12.73
CA ILE A 87 1.69 -4.99 12.96
C ILE A 87 2.48 -4.90 14.27
N LYS A 88 2.95 -3.70 14.64
CA LYS A 88 3.66 -3.43 15.92
C LYS A 88 2.72 -3.18 17.10
N GLY A 89 1.40 -3.26 16.92
CA GLY A 89 0.40 -3.08 17.98
C GLY A 89 -0.04 -1.63 18.22
N CYS A 90 0.31 -0.69 17.35
CA CYS A 90 -0.09 0.72 17.42
C CYS A 90 -1.16 1.02 16.37
N ARG A 91 -2.24 1.72 16.78
CA ARG A 91 -3.29 2.22 15.88
C ARG A 91 -3.44 3.73 16.04
N PRO A 92 -2.64 4.51 15.33
CA PRO A 92 -2.71 5.97 15.41
C PRO A 92 -4.11 6.46 15.05
N ARG A 93 -4.55 7.55 15.71
CA ARG A 93 -5.86 8.17 15.50
C ARG A 93 -5.71 9.62 15.11
N ASN A 94 -6.76 10.17 14.50
CA ASN A 94 -6.80 11.53 14.01
C ASN A 94 -5.64 11.84 13.07
N ILE A 95 -5.57 11.05 11.97
CA ILE A 95 -4.54 11.15 10.96
C ILE A 95 -5.01 12.08 9.85
N PHE A 96 -4.09 12.90 9.34
CA PHE A 96 -4.27 13.69 8.13
C PHE A 96 -3.23 13.29 7.09
N ASP A 97 -3.71 12.82 5.94
CA ASP A 97 -2.89 12.43 4.80
C ASP A 97 -2.79 13.57 3.79
N THR A 98 -1.61 14.16 3.68
CA THR A 98 -1.36 15.27 2.76
C THR A 98 -1.43 14.86 1.28
N GLU A 99 -1.11 13.59 0.93
CA GLU A 99 -1.26 13.09 -0.44
C GLU A 99 -2.72 13.03 -0.86
N ARG A 100 -3.56 12.39 -0.05
CA ARG A 100 -4.99 12.26 -0.28
C ARG A 100 -5.66 13.64 -0.38
N SER A 101 -5.30 14.53 0.52
CA SER A 101 -5.82 15.90 0.55
C SER A 101 -5.40 16.69 -0.69
N ALA A 102 -4.15 16.54 -1.14
CA ALA A 102 -3.66 17.18 -2.38
C ALA A 102 -4.43 16.72 -3.62
N ARG A 103 -4.76 15.43 -3.71
CA ARG A 103 -5.57 14.90 -4.82
C ARG A 103 -6.96 15.54 -4.87
N LEU A 104 -7.59 15.73 -3.71
CA LEU A 104 -8.88 16.42 -3.59
C LEU A 104 -8.75 17.93 -3.88
N LEU A 105 -7.63 18.55 -3.54
CA LEU A 105 -7.29 19.94 -3.92
C LEU A 105 -6.84 20.07 -5.38
N ASN A 106 -7.12 19.09 -6.22
CA ASN A 106 -6.83 19.08 -7.65
C ASN A 106 -5.34 19.20 -8.02
N GLN A 107 -4.42 18.77 -7.15
CA GLN A 107 -3.00 18.78 -7.46
C GLN A 107 -2.65 17.66 -8.44
N GLU A 108 -1.98 17.99 -9.53
CA GLU A 108 -1.48 17.02 -10.50
C GLU A 108 -0.31 16.22 -9.94
N LEU A 109 0.60 16.90 -9.26
CA LEU A 109 1.79 16.33 -8.65
C LEU A 109 1.65 16.37 -7.13
N PHE A 110 1.51 15.20 -6.54
CA PHE A 110 1.14 15.04 -5.12
C PHE A 110 2.23 14.34 -4.29
N SER A 111 3.45 14.10 -4.81
CA SER A 111 4.55 13.63 -3.95
C SER A 111 4.97 14.73 -2.97
N LEU A 112 5.40 14.34 -1.76
CA LEU A 112 5.73 15.30 -0.69
C LEU A 112 6.61 16.46 -1.17
N ASN A 113 7.71 16.16 -1.87
CA ASN A 113 8.60 17.21 -2.39
C ASN A 113 7.88 18.18 -3.35
N LYS A 114 6.97 17.67 -4.20
CA LYS A 114 6.21 18.54 -5.12
C LYS A 114 5.21 19.42 -4.40
N LEU A 115 4.58 18.89 -3.35
CA LEU A 115 3.69 19.69 -2.51
C LEU A 115 4.45 20.74 -1.72
N LEU A 116 5.61 20.40 -1.14
CA LEU A 116 6.45 21.35 -0.43
C LEU A 116 6.97 22.45 -1.37
N GLN A 117 7.35 22.09 -2.60
CA GLN A 117 7.75 23.06 -3.61
C GLN A 117 6.60 23.99 -3.98
N HIS A 118 5.41 23.44 -4.22
CA HIS A 118 4.22 24.21 -4.62
C HIS A 118 3.73 25.14 -3.52
N TYR A 119 3.55 24.63 -2.30
CA TYR A 119 2.93 25.36 -1.20
C TYR A 119 3.92 26.21 -0.38
N LEU A 120 5.16 25.76 -0.23
CA LEU A 120 6.13 26.34 0.68
C LEU A 120 7.42 26.82 0.01
N GLY A 121 7.58 26.61 -1.30
CA GLY A 121 8.81 26.96 -2.02
C GLY A 121 10.03 26.15 -1.55
N LYS A 122 9.82 24.96 -0.95
CA LYS A 122 10.89 24.09 -0.44
C LYS A 122 11.18 22.97 -1.43
N ASP A 123 12.46 22.67 -1.64
CA ASP A 123 12.92 21.52 -2.41
C ASP A 123 13.73 20.60 -1.49
N LEU A 124 13.32 19.33 -1.39
CA LEU A 124 13.98 18.34 -0.53
C LEU A 124 14.82 17.38 -1.36
N ASP A 125 15.99 17.03 -0.86
CA ASP A 125 16.80 15.97 -1.44
C ASP A 125 16.14 14.60 -1.20
N LYS A 126 16.02 13.79 -2.26
CA LYS A 126 15.46 12.42 -2.23
C LYS A 126 16.51 11.32 -2.27
N SER A 127 17.79 11.68 -2.22
CA SER A 127 18.90 10.73 -2.44
C SER A 127 18.90 9.59 -1.42
N GLN A 128 18.36 9.81 -0.22
CA GLN A 128 18.40 8.85 0.88
C GLN A 128 17.18 7.93 0.97
N GLN A 129 16.09 8.18 0.24
CA GLN A 129 14.84 7.43 0.30
C GLN A 129 14.99 5.91 0.15
N LYS A 130 16.00 5.46 -0.61
CA LYS A 130 16.22 4.04 -0.92
C LYS A 130 17.47 3.46 -0.25
N THR A 131 18.03 4.14 0.74
CA THR A 131 19.22 3.68 1.44
C THR A 131 18.91 2.56 2.44
N ASP A 132 19.96 1.92 2.97
CA ASP A 132 19.81 0.88 3.98
C ASP A 132 19.56 1.51 5.36
N TRP A 133 18.29 1.54 5.76
CA TRP A 133 17.84 2.06 7.05
C TRP A 133 18.08 1.11 8.23
N ILE A 134 18.46 -0.16 7.98
CA ILE A 134 18.85 -1.10 9.04
C ILE A 134 20.24 -0.79 9.56
N LYS A 135 21.12 -0.36 8.67
CA LYS A 135 22.54 -0.12 8.99
C LYS A 135 22.70 0.96 10.07
N ARG A 136 23.66 0.74 10.97
CA ARG A 136 24.07 1.67 12.02
C ARG A 136 25.58 1.87 12.02
N PRO A 137 26.07 3.08 12.35
CA PRO A 137 25.32 4.31 12.63
C PRO A 137 24.66 4.88 11.35
N LEU A 138 23.58 5.65 11.51
CA LEU A 138 23.02 6.43 10.41
C LEU A 138 23.98 7.56 10.02
N SER A 139 24.06 7.88 8.72
CA SER A 139 24.84 9.01 8.26
C SER A 139 24.15 10.34 8.58
N GLU A 140 24.89 11.44 8.56
CA GLU A 140 24.32 12.79 8.72
C GLU A 140 23.27 13.08 7.64
N GLN A 141 23.53 12.66 6.39
CA GLN A 141 22.59 12.81 5.28
C GLN A 141 21.29 12.03 5.50
N GLN A 142 21.36 10.82 6.06
CA GLN A 142 20.16 10.07 6.43
C GLN A 142 19.37 10.76 7.54
N LEU A 143 20.04 11.30 8.53
CA LEU A 143 19.39 12.02 9.63
C LEU A 143 18.75 13.33 9.17
N GLU A 144 19.41 14.06 8.28
CA GLU A 144 18.88 15.28 7.67
C GLU A 144 17.66 14.99 6.78
N TYR A 145 17.77 13.96 5.95
CA TYR A 145 16.63 13.48 5.12
C TYR A 145 15.42 13.16 5.99
N ALA A 146 15.59 12.28 6.98
CA ALA A 146 14.53 11.85 7.88
C ALA A 146 13.90 13.02 8.68
N ALA A 147 14.70 14.03 9.04
CA ALA A 147 14.17 15.22 9.71
C ALA A 147 13.34 16.08 8.76
N ASN A 148 13.80 16.23 7.52
CA ASN A 148 13.15 17.07 6.52
C ASN A 148 11.80 16.49 6.07
N ASP A 149 11.62 15.17 6.04
CA ASP A 149 10.35 14.52 5.66
C ASP A 149 9.20 14.85 6.62
N VAL A 150 9.49 15.23 7.85
CA VAL A 150 8.47 15.59 8.85
C VAL A 150 8.40 17.08 9.19
N LEU A 151 9.54 17.79 9.08
CA LEU A 151 9.67 19.15 9.60
C LEU A 151 8.64 20.12 9.05
N PHE A 152 8.28 19.98 7.80
CA PHE A 152 7.37 20.87 7.09
C PHE A 152 5.92 20.37 7.02
N LEU A 153 5.62 19.15 7.49
CA LEU A 153 4.27 18.58 7.43
C LEU A 153 3.22 19.43 8.17
N PRO A 154 3.47 19.95 9.39
CA PRO A 154 2.51 20.82 10.07
C PRO A 154 2.19 22.10 9.28
N GLN A 155 3.21 22.74 8.71
CA GLN A 155 3.03 23.95 7.91
C GLN A 155 2.32 23.65 6.58
N LEU A 156 2.66 22.54 5.92
CA LEU A 156 1.97 22.08 4.72
C LEU A 156 0.50 21.85 4.97
N HIS A 157 0.16 21.16 6.08
CA HIS A 157 -1.21 20.96 6.51
C HIS A 157 -1.97 22.29 6.66
N GLU A 158 -1.39 23.28 7.32
CA GLU A 158 -2.01 24.59 7.56
C GLU A 158 -2.40 25.27 6.25
N VAL A 159 -1.46 25.38 5.29
CA VAL A 159 -1.73 26.04 4.00
C VAL A 159 -2.70 25.25 3.12
N MET A 160 -2.65 23.92 3.13
CA MET A 160 -3.60 23.08 2.42
C MET A 160 -5.03 23.22 3.00
N MET A 161 -5.17 23.28 4.31
CA MET A 161 -6.48 23.46 4.96
C MET A 161 -7.02 24.88 4.77
N GLU A 162 -6.17 25.89 4.67
CA GLU A 162 -6.59 27.23 4.30
C GLU A 162 -7.16 27.29 2.87
N GLU A 163 -6.53 26.57 1.93
CA GLU A 163 -7.08 26.43 0.57
C GLU A 163 -8.39 25.64 0.58
N ALA A 164 -8.45 24.53 1.31
CA ALA A 164 -9.62 23.65 1.39
C ALA A 164 -10.87 24.37 1.91
N ARG A 165 -10.71 25.30 2.86
CA ARG A 165 -11.84 26.09 3.44
C ARG A 165 -12.51 27.02 2.43
N LYS A 166 -11.87 27.33 1.30
CA LYS A 166 -12.41 28.20 0.24
C LYS A 166 -13.39 27.46 -0.67
N SER A 167 -13.57 26.15 -0.52
CA SER A 167 -14.40 25.29 -1.38
C SER A 167 -15.11 24.20 -0.57
N GLU A 168 -16.03 23.48 -1.20
CA GLU A 168 -16.69 22.29 -0.64
C GLU A 168 -15.73 21.12 -0.36
N VAL A 169 -14.55 21.15 -0.98
CA VAL A 169 -13.53 20.10 -0.89
C VAL A 169 -13.03 19.90 0.55
N GLY A 170 -13.11 20.93 1.40
CA GLY A 170 -12.74 20.82 2.82
C GLY A 170 -13.47 19.68 3.53
N SER A 171 -14.79 19.57 3.32
CA SER A 171 -15.59 18.48 3.92
C SER A 171 -15.22 17.10 3.36
N PHE A 172 -14.84 17.00 2.09
CA PHE A 172 -14.38 15.75 1.47
C PHE A 172 -13.05 15.30 2.08
N ILE A 173 -12.11 16.24 2.25
CA ILE A 173 -10.82 16.01 2.92
C ILE A 173 -11.03 15.49 4.34
N GLU A 174 -11.90 16.14 5.12
CA GLU A 174 -12.20 15.68 6.48
C GLU A 174 -12.79 14.27 6.53
N ASN A 175 -13.76 13.97 5.64
CA ASN A 175 -14.37 12.64 5.56
C ASN A 175 -13.35 11.56 5.22
N GLU A 176 -12.48 11.80 4.24
CA GLU A 176 -11.50 10.80 3.81
C GLU A 176 -10.39 10.58 4.81
N ASN A 177 -9.95 11.65 5.50
CA ASN A 177 -8.93 11.51 6.53
C ASN A 177 -9.49 10.81 7.78
N ARG A 178 -10.73 11.13 8.19
CA ARG A 178 -11.39 10.41 9.30
C ARG A 178 -11.50 8.92 9.07
N ALA A 179 -11.66 8.48 7.82
CA ALA A 179 -11.70 7.06 7.47
C ALA A 179 -10.38 6.33 7.74
N LEU A 180 -9.24 7.04 7.87
CA LEU A 180 -7.96 6.44 8.24
C LEU A 180 -7.96 5.86 9.66
N ASP A 181 -8.79 6.38 10.56
CA ASP A 181 -8.93 5.84 11.92
C ASP A 181 -9.53 4.41 11.92
N ALA A 182 -10.27 4.07 10.86
CA ALA A 182 -10.83 2.73 10.64
C ALA A 182 -9.93 1.82 9.79
N PHE A 183 -8.73 2.30 9.41
CA PHE A 183 -7.79 1.52 8.61
C PHE A 183 -7.46 0.19 9.30
N LYS A 184 -7.58 -0.90 8.54
CA LYS A 184 -7.24 -2.24 9.02
C LYS A 184 -6.36 -2.93 7.99
N VAL A 185 -5.31 -3.57 8.48
CA VAL A 185 -4.51 -4.46 7.65
C VAL A 185 -5.35 -5.65 7.24
N GLU A 186 -5.53 -5.85 5.94
CA GLU A 186 -6.17 -7.06 5.44
C GLU A 186 -5.33 -8.28 5.82
N ALA A 187 -5.93 -9.20 6.57
CA ALA A 187 -5.29 -10.48 6.85
C ALA A 187 -5.15 -11.26 5.55
N LYS A 188 -3.91 -11.60 5.19
CA LYS A 188 -3.70 -12.57 4.11
C LYS A 188 -4.12 -13.96 4.60
N PRO A 189 -4.68 -14.83 3.72
CA PRO A 189 -4.90 -16.22 4.07
C PRO A 189 -3.59 -16.83 4.59
N GLU A 190 -3.69 -17.54 5.73
CA GLU A 190 -2.53 -18.20 6.31
C GLU A 190 -1.90 -19.16 5.30
N GLY A 191 -0.59 -19.09 5.13
CA GLY A 191 0.14 -19.92 4.18
C GLY A 191 -0.02 -19.55 2.70
N TRP A 192 -0.71 -18.44 2.36
CA TRP A 192 -0.78 -17.96 0.97
C TRP A 192 0.16 -16.76 0.76
N LEU A 193 1.26 -17.01 0.04
CA LEU A 193 2.33 -16.02 -0.18
C LEU A 193 2.39 -15.49 -1.62
N VAL A 194 1.53 -15.96 -2.52
CA VAL A 194 1.51 -15.50 -3.90
C VAL A 194 1.13 -14.03 -3.95
N PRO A 195 1.92 -13.17 -4.64
CA PRO A 195 1.54 -11.78 -4.87
C PRO A 195 0.27 -11.67 -5.73
N LYS A 196 -0.64 -10.73 -5.40
CA LYS A 196 -1.87 -10.47 -6.21
C LYS A 196 -1.55 -10.26 -7.70
N SER A 197 -0.40 -9.68 -8.02
CA SER A 197 0.07 -9.46 -9.40
C SER A 197 0.40 -10.75 -10.14
N ASP A 198 0.65 -11.84 -9.44
CA ASP A 198 1.01 -13.14 -10.02
C ASP A 198 -0.18 -14.11 -10.07
N GLU A 199 -1.23 -13.90 -9.27
CA GLU A 199 -2.41 -14.78 -9.21
C GLU A 199 -3.05 -15.05 -10.58
N LYS A 200 -3.06 -14.05 -11.46
CA LYS A 200 -3.64 -14.15 -12.81
C LYS A 200 -2.66 -14.66 -13.88
N LYS A 201 -1.39 -14.85 -13.52
CA LYS A 201 -0.35 -15.26 -14.49
C LYS A 201 -0.22 -16.78 -14.63
N PHE A 202 -0.70 -17.52 -13.67
CA PHE A 202 -0.58 -18.96 -13.61
C PHE A 202 -1.94 -19.64 -13.63
N PRO A 203 -2.03 -20.83 -14.26
CA PRO A 203 -3.18 -21.70 -14.03
C PRO A 203 -3.30 -22.10 -12.56
N PRO A 204 -4.51 -22.42 -12.06
CA PRO A 204 -4.75 -22.75 -10.64
C PRO A 204 -3.82 -23.86 -10.10
N PHE A 205 -3.55 -24.89 -10.89
CA PHE A 205 -2.64 -25.97 -10.51
C PHE A 205 -1.22 -25.46 -10.28
N GLN A 206 -0.65 -24.74 -11.27
CA GLN A 206 0.69 -24.18 -11.17
C GLN A 206 0.80 -23.11 -10.08
N LEU A 207 -0.26 -22.33 -9.88
CA LEU A 207 -0.32 -21.34 -8.82
C LEU A 207 -0.20 -21.98 -7.42
N TYR A 208 -0.84 -23.14 -7.22
CA TYR A 208 -0.76 -23.90 -5.99
C TYR A 208 0.65 -24.44 -5.71
N LEU A 209 1.31 -24.97 -6.74
CA LEU A 209 2.69 -25.42 -6.64
C LEU A 209 3.65 -24.25 -6.37
N TYR A 210 3.44 -23.14 -7.06
CA TYR A 210 4.22 -21.91 -6.85
C TYR A 210 4.11 -21.39 -5.42
N ASN A 211 2.91 -21.41 -4.85
CA ASN A 211 2.71 -21.05 -3.44
C ASN A 211 3.50 -21.97 -2.49
N ALA A 212 3.50 -23.27 -2.72
CA ALA A 212 4.25 -24.20 -1.86
C ALA A 212 5.76 -23.94 -1.87
N LEU A 213 6.32 -23.62 -3.05
CA LEU A 213 7.73 -23.23 -3.17
C LEU A 213 8.01 -21.86 -2.52
N LEU A 214 7.07 -20.92 -2.60
CA LEU A 214 7.17 -19.64 -1.90
C LEU A 214 7.16 -19.82 -0.37
N VAL A 215 6.34 -20.72 0.16
CA VAL A 215 6.28 -21.04 1.59
C VAL A 215 7.59 -21.66 2.07
N GLU A 216 8.16 -22.61 1.33
CA GLU A 216 9.46 -23.21 1.68
C GLU A 216 10.57 -22.14 1.64
N ARG A 217 10.57 -21.27 0.61
CA ARG A 217 11.50 -20.14 0.51
C ARG A 217 11.37 -19.20 1.70
N ASP A 218 10.16 -18.87 2.12
CA ASP A 218 9.88 -17.96 3.25
C ASP A 218 10.40 -18.53 4.57
N GLN A 219 10.20 -19.82 4.83
CA GLN A 219 10.74 -20.50 6.02
C GLN A 219 12.27 -20.38 6.08
N ARG A 220 12.95 -20.61 4.96
CA ARG A 220 14.42 -20.45 4.85
C ARG A 220 14.84 -18.99 5.02
N ALA A 221 14.10 -18.07 4.40
CA ALA A 221 14.35 -16.63 4.48
C ALA A 221 14.30 -16.14 5.92
N ARG A 222 13.28 -16.57 6.67
CA ARG A 222 13.12 -16.28 8.09
C ARG A 222 14.30 -16.81 8.92
N GLY A 223 14.68 -18.08 8.69
CA GLY A 223 15.79 -18.69 9.42
C GLY A 223 17.15 -18.04 9.19
N LEU A 224 17.39 -17.49 7.99
CA LEU A 224 18.62 -16.82 7.61
C LEU A 224 18.57 -15.28 7.77
N ASN A 225 17.44 -14.74 8.19
CA ASN A 225 17.16 -13.30 8.24
C ASN A 225 17.53 -12.59 6.93
N LYS A 226 17.15 -13.17 5.79
CA LYS A 226 17.40 -12.63 4.45
C LYS A 226 16.12 -12.57 3.63
N PRO A 227 15.95 -11.56 2.76
CA PRO A 227 14.85 -11.53 1.81
C PRO A 227 14.77 -12.80 0.96
N GLY A 228 13.55 -13.33 0.77
CA GLY A 228 13.38 -14.59 0.05
C GLY A 228 13.96 -14.58 -1.37
N TYR A 229 13.90 -13.44 -2.08
CA TYR A 229 14.45 -13.30 -3.43
C TYR A 229 15.98 -13.43 -3.48
N MET A 230 16.68 -13.12 -2.38
CA MET A 230 18.12 -13.33 -2.25
C MET A 230 18.49 -14.80 -2.04
N LEU A 231 17.55 -15.63 -1.58
CA LEU A 231 17.78 -17.04 -1.35
C LEU A 231 17.51 -17.88 -2.61
N VAL A 232 16.36 -17.67 -3.21
CA VAL A 232 15.96 -18.31 -4.47
C VAL A 232 15.27 -17.27 -5.32
N ALA A 233 15.85 -16.96 -6.48
CA ALA A 233 15.27 -16.02 -7.42
C ALA A 233 13.88 -16.50 -7.87
N LYS A 234 12.98 -15.55 -8.15
CA LYS A 234 11.60 -15.85 -8.56
C LYS A 234 11.56 -16.74 -9.80
N GLU A 235 12.43 -16.48 -10.74
CA GLU A 235 12.54 -17.18 -12.01
C GLU A 235 12.80 -18.68 -11.81
N ILE A 236 13.65 -19.04 -10.85
CA ILE A 236 13.92 -20.45 -10.49
C ILE A 236 12.64 -21.13 -10.02
N LEU A 237 11.87 -20.48 -9.12
CA LEU A 237 10.63 -21.06 -8.61
C LEU A 237 9.58 -21.24 -9.73
N VAL A 238 9.52 -20.28 -10.65
CA VAL A 238 8.64 -20.36 -11.81
C VAL A 238 9.07 -21.50 -12.75
N ASP A 239 10.36 -21.60 -13.06
CA ASP A 239 10.88 -22.67 -13.92
C ASP A 239 10.61 -24.05 -13.32
N LEU A 240 10.84 -24.25 -12.03
CA LEU A 240 10.57 -25.51 -11.32
C LEU A 240 9.09 -25.91 -11.34
N VAL A 241 8.16 -24.93 -11.32
CA VAL A 241 6.72 -25.21 -11.42
C VAL A 241 6.33 -25.77 -12.78
N PHE A 242 6.96 -25.31 -13.86
CA PHE A 242 6.64 -25.75 -15.23
C PHE A 242 7.55 -26.85 -15.74
N LYS A 243 8.76 -26.99 -15.17
CA LYS A 243 9.81 -27.92 -15.59
C LYS A 243 10.42 -28.59 -14.35
N PRO A 244 9.68 -29.52 -13.69
CA PRO A 244 10.15 -30.14 -12.44
C PRO A 244 11.41 -30.98 -12.61
N GLU A 245 11.78 -31.41 -13.82
CA GLU A 245 13.04 -32.05 -14.12
C GLU A 245 14.26 -31.17 -13.76
N LEU A 246 14.11 -29.85 -13.75
CA LEU A 246 15.16 -28.91 -13.36
C LEU A 246 15.58 -29.00 -11.88
N PHE A 247 14.81 -29.71 -11.03
CA PHE A 247 15.30 -30.03 -9.68
C PHE A 247 16.65 -30.80 -9.73
N GLU A 248 16.93 -31.56 -10.80
CA GLU A 248 18.20 -32.26 -10.91
C GLU A 248 19.38 -31.30 -11.10
N GLU A 249 19.15 -30.11 -11.63
CA GLU A 249 20.15 -29.06 -11.85
C GLU A 249 20.24 -28.07 -10.69
N TRP A 250 19.64 -28.38 -9.53
CA TRP A 250 19.46 -27.46 -8.37
C TRP A 250 20.71 -26.64 -8.04
N ASP A 251 21.89 -27.31 -7.93
CA ASP A 251 23.13 -26.65 -7.50
C ASP A 251 23.70 -25.68 -8.56
N GLY A 252 23.27 -25.83 -9.82
CA GLY A 252 23.70 -25.02 -10.96
C GLY A 252 22.95 -23.69 -11.15
N PHE A 253 21.80 -23.48 -10.50
CA PHE A 253 20.99 -22.29 -10.72
C PHE A 253 21.73 -20.99 -10.41
N LYS A 254 21.77 -20.06 -11.36
CA LYS A 254 22.12 -18.66 -11.10
C LYS A 254 20.98 -18.01 -10.31
N GLY A 255 21.29 -17.34 -9.19
CA GLY A 255 20.27 -16.76 -8.31
C GLY A 255 19.82 -17.67 -7.17
N LEU A 256 20.48 -18.82 -6.99
CA LEU A 256 20.38 -19.63 -5.78
C LEU A 256 21.48 -19.22 -4.79
N HIS A 257 21.09 -18.90 -3.55
CA HIS A 257 22.05 -18.53 -2.50
C HIS A 257 22.99 -19.68 -2.17
N PRO A 258 24.29 -19.43 -1.93
CA PRO A 258 25.26 -20.48 -1.65
C PRO A 258 24.87 -21.45 -0.51
N SER A 259 24.22 -20.94 0.55
CA SER A 259 23.74 -21.78 1.67
C SER A 259 22.68 -22.81 1.29
N LEU A 260 22.01 -22.64 0.14
CA LEU A 260 21.00 -23.56 -0.37
C LEU A 260 21.50 -24.49 -1.48
N ARG A 261 22.77 -24.37 -1.88
CA ARG A 261 23.45 -25.29 -2.82
C ARG A 261 23.85 -26.57 -2.13
N ASN A 262 22.87 -27.39 -1.76
CA ASN A 262 23.09 -28.66 -1.09
C ASN A 262 21.86 -29.58 -1.23
N THR A 263 22.08 -30.87 -1.03
CA THR A 263 21.06 -31.91 -1.15
C THR A 263 19.88 -31.72 -0.20
N ALA A 264 20.12 -31.24 1.02
CA ALA A 264 19.05 -31.04 2.02
C ALA A 264 18.07 -29.93 1.59
N ALA A 265 18.57 -28.82 1.03
CA ALA A 265 17.72 -27.76 0.50
C ALA A 265 16.97 -28.25 -0.76
N LYS A 266 17.67 -28.89 -1.72
CA LYS A 266 17.04 -29.54 -2.89
C LYS A 266 15.87 -30.41 -2.47
N HIS A 267 16.12 -31.34 -1.51
CA HIS A 267 15.13 -32.30 -1.04
C HIS A 267 13.91 -31.58 -0.44
N ALA A 268 14.10 -30.58 0.42
CA ALA A 268 13.00 -29.86 1.05
C ALA A 268 12.10 -29.12 0.02
N PHE A 269 12.69 -28.44 -0.96
CA PHE A 269 11.91 -27.79 -2.02
C PHE A 269 11.20 -28.82 -2.91
N LYS A 270 11.86 -29.93 -3.23
CA LYS A 270 11.26 -31.03 -4.01
C LYS A 270 10.09 -31.68 -3.25
N GLU A 271 10.26 -31.93 -1.97
CA GLU A 271 9.21 -32.48 -1.10
C GLU A 271 7.99 -31.58 -0.98
N ALA A 272 8.22 -30.24 -0.82
CA ALA A 272 7.16 -29.25 -0.83
C ALA A 272 6.40 -29.23 -2.17
N PHE A 273 7.14 -29.31 -3.28
CA PHE A 273 6.56 -29.39 -4.61
C PHE A 273 5.73 -30.66 -4.81
N ASP A 274 6.29 -31.85 -4.50
CA ASP A 274 5.62 -33.14 -4.71
C ASP A 274 4.36 -33.29 -3.83
N ARG A 275 4.38 -32.77 -2.60
CA ARG A 275 3.22 -32.68 -1.73
C ARG A 275 2.14 -31.79 -2.36
N ALA A 276 2.50 -30.58 -2.75
CA ALA A 276 1.58 -29.65 -3.40
C ALA A 276 1.00 -30.21 -4.70
N GLN A 277 1.78 -30.94 -5.47
CA GLN A 277 1.33 -31.61 -6.70
C GLN A 277 0.23 -32.66 -6.42
N LYS A 278 0.42 -33.47 -5.39
CA LYS A 278 -0.60 -34.44 -4.96
C LYS A 278 -1.87 -33.76 -4.47
N GLU A 279 -1.74 -32.72 -3.65
CA GLU A 279 -2.88 -31.96 -3.11
C GLU A 279 -3.64 -31.21 -4.21
N ALA A 280 -2.93 -30.59 -5.15
CA ALA A 280 -3.53 -29.89 -6.30
C ALA A 280 -4.31 -30.88 -7.19
N ALA A 281 -3.80 -32.09 -7.39
CA ALA A 281 -4.48 -33.16 -8.11
C ALA A 281 -5.74 -33.64 -7.36
N GLN A 282 -5.66 -33.85 -6.04
CA GLN A 282 -6.82 -34.23 -5.21
C GLN A 282 -7.93 -33.15 -5.22
N LYS A 283 -7.53 -31.88 -5.23
CA LYS A 283 -8.42 -30.72 -5.37
C LYS A 283 -8.94 -30.50 -6.79
N GLN A 284 -8.52 -31.31 -7.74
CA GLN A 284 -8.88 -31.21 -9.16
C GLN A 284 -8.63 -29.82 -9.76
N LEU A 285 -7.53 -29.16 -9.35
CA LEU A 285 -7.20 -27.83 -9.84
C LEU A 285 -6.86 -27.87 -11.33
N SER A 286 -7.38 -26.90 -12.08
CA SER A 286 -7.16 -26.83 -13.53
C SER A 286 -5.69 -26.53 -13.85
N LYS A 287 -5.13 -27.29 -14.80
CA LYS A 287 -3.81 -27.06 -15.40
C LYS A 287 -3.82 -25.99 -16.50
N TYR A 288 -5.00 -25.46 -16.81
CA TYR A 288 -5.18 -24.45 -17.84
C TYR A 288 -5.67 -23.13 -17.20
N PRO A 289 -5.29 -21.98 -17.78
CA PRO A 289 -5.85 -20.70 -17.35
C PRO A 289 -7.38 -20.70 -17.48
N GLU A 290 -8.08 -19.96 -16.63
CA GLU A 290 -9.55 -19.86 -16.65
C GLU A 290 -10.13 -19.55 -18.03
N ASN A 291 -9.38 -18.84 -18.87
CA ASN A 291 -9.81 -18.44 -20.21
C ASN A 291 -9.40 -19.43 -21.32
N TYR A 292 -8.65 -20.48 -21.00
CA TYR A 292 -8.08 -21.39 -22.00
C TYR A 292 -9.15 -22.24 -22.68
N ALA A 293 -10.15 -22.64 -21.92
CA ALA A 293 -11.23 -23.53 -22.39
C ALA A 293 -12.52 -22.81 -22.79
N LEU A 294 -12.53 -21.45 -22.89
CA LEU A 294 -13.72 -20.75 -23.29
C LEU A 294 -14.09 -21.06 -24.74
N SER A 295 -15.30 -21.56 -24.93
CA SER A 295 -15.91 -21.73 -26.24
C SER A 295 -16.02 -20.40 -26.99
N PRO A 296 -16.15 -20.41 -28.32
CA PRO A 296 -16.40 -19.19 -29.09
C PRO A 296 -17.64 -18.40 -28.58
N VAL A 297 -18.66 -19.09 -28.08
CA VAL A 297 -19.88 -18.50 -27.53
C VAL A 297 -19.56 -17.76 -26.23
N GLU A 298 -18.80 -18.35 -25.32
CA GLU A 298 -18.41 -17.71 -24.06
C GLU A 298 -17.49 -16.52 -24.27
N LYS A 299 -16.56 -16.60 -25.25
CA LYS A 299 -15.72 -15.47 -25.64
C LYS A 299 -16.55 -14.31 -26.16
N ARG A 300 -17.55 -14.60 -27.01
CA ARG A 300 -18.46 -13.60 -27.54
C ARG A 300 -19.31 -12.98 -26.43
N LYS A 301 -19.85 -13.77 -25.50
CA LYS A 301 -20.60 -13.29 -24.35
C LYS A 301 -19.79 -12.34 -23.48
N ARG A 302 -18.55 -12.70 -23.16
CA ARG A 302 -17.62 -11.83 -22.38
C ARG A 302 -17.31 -10.53 -23.12
N TRP A 303 -17.15 -10.59 -24.43
CA TRP A 303 -16.93 -9.40 -25.24
C TRP A 303 -18.16 -8.49 -25.21
N GLU A 304 -19.35 -9.05 -25.40
CA GLU A 304 -20.63 -8.31 -25.32
C GLU A 304 -20.82 -7.66 -23.93
N GLU A 305 -20.57 -8.41 -22.84
CA GLU A 305 -20.64 -7.89 -21.48
C GLU A 305 -19.63 -6.74 -21.24
N ARG A 306 -18.42 -6.84 -21.79
CA ARG A 306 -17.43 -5.78 -21.71
C ARG A 306 -17.88 -4.54 -22.48
N THR A 307 -18.33 -4.69 -23.70
CA THR A 307 -18.82 -3.60 -24.55
C THR A 307 -19.99 -2.87 -23.87
N GLN A 308 -20.93 -3.61 -23.29
CA GLN A 308 -22.04 -3.02 -22.54
C GLN A 308 -21.57 -2.21 -21.33
N LYS A 309 -20.52 -2.66 -20.61
CA LYS A 309 -19.94 -1.89 -19.50
C LYS A 309 -19.30 -0.60 -20.00
N GLU A 310 -18.52 -0.68 -21.08
CA GLU A 310 -17.88 0.50 -21.69
C GLU A 310 -18.93 1.51 -22.17
N GLU A 311 -20.03 1.06 -22.82
CA GLU A 311 -21.15 1.90 -23.21
C GLU A 311 -21.85 2.56 -22.00
N ARG A 312 -22.06 1.82 -20.89
CA ARG A 312 -22.63 2.40 -19.67
C ARG A 312 -21.71 3.46 -19.06
N VAL A 313 -20.40 3.24 -19.05
CA VAL A 313 -19.42 4.23 -18.58
C VAL A 313 -19.55 5.50 -19.38
N GLU A 314 -19.45 5.42 -20.71
CA GLU A 314 -19.50 6.60 -21.59
C GLU A 314 -20.84 7.35 -21.52
N LYS A 315 -21.94 6.62 -21.46
CA LYS A 315 -23.27 7.22 -21.49
C LYS A 315 -23.70 7.84 -20.15
N TYR A 316 -23.35 7.18 -19.02
CA TYR A 316 -23.93 7.54 -17.72
C TYR A 316 -22.91 8.09 -16.74
N LEU A 317 -21.68 7.58 -16.73
CA LEU A 317 -20.69 7.94 -15.71
C LEU A 317 -19.71 9.02 -16.18
N ARG A 318 -19.31 9.00 -17.44
CA ARG A 318 -18.40 9.99 -18.01
C ARG A 318 -18.93 11.44 -17.87
N PRO A 319 -20.20 11.74 -18.19
CA PRO A 319 -20.74 13.09 -18.01
C PRO A 319 -20.70 13.57 -16.56
N ILE A 320 -20.83 12.66 -15.57
CA ILE A 320 -20.71 12.99 -14.15
C ILE A 320 -19.28 13.37 -13.79
N VAL A 321 -18.29 12.58 -14.25
CA VAL A 321 -16.87 12.86 -14.03
C VAL A 321 -16.49 14.19 -14.70
N ASP A 322 -17.00 14.47 -15.89
CA ASP A 322 -16.76 15.73 -16.59
C ASP A 322 -17.33 16.92 -15.81
N GLU A 323 -18.53 16.76 -15.21
CA GLU A 323 -19.12 17.77 -14.35
C GLU A 323 -18.30 17.99 -13.07
N TRP A 324 -17.86 16.90 -12.43
CA TRP A 324 -16.93 17.01 -11.30
C TRP A 324 -15.60 17.66 -11.68
N GLY A 325 -15.12 17.39 -12.90
CA GLY A 325 -13.93 18.05 -13.47
C GLY A 325 -14.11 19.57 -13.58
N ARG A 326 -15.31 20.04 -13.93
CA ARG A 326 -15.63 21.48 -13.97
C ARG A 326 -15.75 22.10 -12.57
N ARG A 327 -16.29 21.38 -11.59
CA ARG A 327 -16.52 21.87 -10.22
C ARG A 327 -15.27 21.83 -9.35
N TYR A 328 -14.55 20.72 -9.40
CA TYR A 328 -13.48 20.39 -8.45
C TYR A 328 -12.09 20.29 -9.12
N GLY A 329 -12.05 20.33 -10.45
CA GLY A 329 -10.85 20.13 -11.24
C GLY A 329 -10.65 18.68 -11.70
N LYS A 330 -9.92 18.53 -12.82
CA LYS A 330 -9.74 17.24 -13.52
C LYS A 330 -9.11 16.15 -12.64
N PHE A 331 -8.09 16.51 -11.87
CA PHE A 331 -7.36 15.54 -11.06
C PHE A 331 -8.18 15.07 -9.85
N ALA A 332 -8.91 15.98 -9.20
CA ALA A 332 -9.83 15.66 -8.13
C ALA A 332 -10.98 14.76 -8.60
N ALA A 333 -11.60 15.07 -9.74
CA ALA A 333 -12.65 14.26 -10.32
C ALA A 333 -12.17 12.83 -10.62
N THR A 334 -10.99 12.71 -11.28
CA THR A 334 -10.38 11.42 -11.59
C THR A 334 -10.00 10.63 -10.31
N TYR A 335 -9.59 11.31 -9.25
CA TYR A 335 -9.33 10.68 -7.96
C TYR A 335 -10.61 10.16 -7.30
N MET A 336 -11.69 10.94 -7.33
CA MET A 336 -12.97 10.56 -6.74
C MET A 336 -13.67 9.43 -7.49
N LEU A 337 -13.57 9.41 -8.84
CA LEU A 337 -14.19 8.39 -9.70
C LEU A 337 -13.29 8.12 -10.91
N ASN A 338 -12.39 7.15 -10.77
CA ASN A 338 -11.47 6.76 -11.83
C ASN A 338 -12.08 5.71 -12.77
N GLU A 339 -11.40 5.44 -13.89
CA GLU A 339 -11.82 4.50 -14.92
C GLU A 339 -12.13 3.11 -14.38
N ARG A 340 -11.29 2.59 -13.48
CA ARG A 340 -11.50 1.28 -12.86
C ARG A 340 -12.80 1.26 -12.04
N MET A 341 -13.04 2.29 -11.23
CA MET A 341 -14.26 2.41 -10.42
C MET A 341 -15.49 2.49 -11.31
N MET A 342 -15.45 3.27 -12.41
CA MET A 342 -16.52 3.35 -13.37
C MET A 342 -16.85 1.99 -14.01
N LEU A 343 -15.85 1.23 -14.42
CA LEU A 343 -16.02 -0.12 -14.98
C LEU A 343 -16.57 -1.12 -13.95
N GLU A 344 -16.17 -1.02 -12.70
CA GLU A 344 -16.73 -1.82 -11.61
C GLU A 344 -18.20 -1.45 -11.36
N MET A 345 -18.55 -0.17 -11.34
CA MET A 345 -19.91 0.32 -11.21
C MET A 345 -20.79 -0.08 -12.41
N ALA A 346 -20.25 -0.07 -13.62
CA ALA A 346 -20.97 -0.50 -14.82
C ALA A 346 -21.45 -1.96 -14.77
N SER A 347 -20.95 -2.74 -13.80
CA SER A 347 -21.43 -4.08 -13.45
C SER A 347 -22.67 -4.07 -12.53
N GLY A 348 -23.20 -2.89 -12.16
CA GLY A 348 -24.37 -2.72 -11.30
C GLY A 348 -24.05 -2.58 -9.81
N LYS A 349 -22.78 -2.47 -9.40
CA LYS A 349 -22.40 -2.34 -7.99
C LYS A 349 -21.98 -0.91 -7.66
N LEU A 350 -22.72 -0.25 -6.77
CA LEU A 350 -22.35 1.05 -6.23
C LEU A 350 -21.41 0.86 -5.04
N ASN A 351 -20.14 1.21 -5.21
CA ASN A 351 -19.16 1.29 -4.14
C ASN A 351 -18.04 2.28 -4.53
N LEU A 352 -18.10 3.47 -3.99
CA LEU A 352 -17.10 4.52 -4.20
C LEU A 352 -16.16 4.68 -2.99
N GLY A 353 -16.28 3.79 -2.00
CA GLY A 353 -15.42 3.76 -0.81
C GLY A 353 -15.78 4.82 0.25
N PHE A 354 -16.55 5.86 -0.11
CA PHE A 354 -16.94 6.94 0.79
C PHE A 354 -18.40 7.35 0.55
N PRO A 355 -19.23 7.44 1.60
CA PRO A 355 -20.65 7.81 1.47
C PRO A 355 -20.87 9.16 0.78
N TYR A 356 -19.98 10.15 1.01
CA TYR A 356 -20.12 11.45 0.36
C TYR A 356 -19.95 11.37 -1.16
N ARG A 357 -19.07 10.49 -1.68
CA ARG A 357 -18.87 10.29 -3.12
C ARG A 357 -20.12 9.70 -3.77
N GLU A 358 -20.76 8.77 -3.07
CA GLU A 358 -22.01 8.16 -3.54
C GLU A 358 -23.16 9.17 -3.54
N ALA A 359 -23.27 9.98 -2.47
CA ALA A 359 -24.23 11.06 -2.40
C ALA A 359 -24.02 12.10 -3.51
N LEU A 360 -22.76 12.51 -3.73
CA LEU A 360 -22.36 13.44 -4.78
C LEU A 360 -22.66 12.88 -6.19
N LEU A 361 -22.43 11.58 -6.41
CA LEU A 361 -22.77 10.89 -7.64
C LEU A 361 -24.27 10.98 -7.92
N MET A 362 -25.10 10.61 -6.95
CA MET A 362 -26.56 10.63 -7.10
C MET A 362 -27.10 12.04 -7.31
N GLN A 363 -26.59 13.01 -6.58
CA GLN A 363 -26.94 14.42 -6.75
C GLN A 363 -26.61 14.92 -8.15
N THR A 364 -25.35 14.68 -8.61
CA THR A 364 -24.91 15.12 -9.93
C THR A 364 -25.71 14.42 -11.05
N ALA A 365 -26.00 13.14 -10.89
CA ALA A 365 -26.84 12.41 -11.85
C ALA A 365 -28.26 13.02 -11.96
N HIS A 366 -28.86 13.38 -10.81
CA HIS A 366 -30.16 14.06 -10.80
C HIS A 366 -30.11 15.43 -11.51
N GLU A 367 -29.10 16.24 -11.25
CA GLU A 367 -28.89 17.56 -11.88
C GLU A 367 -28.73 17.43 -13.42
N LEU A 368 -27.98 16.41 -13.86
CA LEU A 368 -27.76 16.12 -15.30
C LEU A 368 -28.89 15.30 -15.95
N LYS A 369 -29.92 14.92 -15.18
CA LYS A 369 -31.01 14.06 -15.64
C LYS A 369 -30.53 12.70 -16.18
N ILE A 370 -29.50 12.13 -15.55
CA ILE A 370 -28.95 10.82 -15.87
C ILE A 370 -29.66 9.76 -15.01
N ASP A 371 -30.21 8.75 -15.67
CA ASP A 371 -30.83 7.62 -14.99
C ASP A 371 -29.77 6.60 -14.53
N LEU A 372 -29.64 6.44 -13.23
CA LEU A 372 -28.76 5.47 -12.56
C LEU A 372 -29.55 4.34 -11.89
N SER A 373 -30.83 4.12 -12.24
CA SER A 373 -31.68 3.07 -11.66
C SER A 373 -31.14 1.64 -11.87
N TRP A 374 -30.24 1.47 -12.81
CA TRP A 374 -29.54 0.21 -13.06
C TRP A 374 -28.41 -0.10 -12.03
N LEU A 375 -28.00 0.88 -11.20
CA LEU A 375 -27.09 0.67 -10.09
C LEU A 375 -27.87 0.06 -8.92
N ASN A 376 -27.49 -1.14 -8.49
CA ASN A 376 -28.00 -1.71 -7.25
C ASN A 376 -27.41 -0.91 -6.09
N THR A 377 -28.24 -0.13 -5.40
CA THR A 377 -27.92 0.37 -4.07
C THR A 377 -27.79 -0.81 -3.12
N PRO A 378 -26.78 -0.88 -2.23
CA PRO A 378 -26.61 -1.99 -1.30
C PRO A 378 -27.76 -2.12 -0.32
#